data_f113ab7e1c92e72451ed7dddeac2f407
#
_entry.id   f113ab7e1c92e72451ed7dddeac2f407
#
_cell.length_a   1.000
_cell.length_b   1.000
_cell.length_c   1.000
_cell.angle_alpha   90.00
_cell.angle_beta   90.00
_cell.angle_gamma   90.00
#
_symmetry.space_group_name_H-M   'P 1'
#
loop_
_entity.id
_entity.type
_entity.pdbx_description
1 polymer ?
#
loop_
_entity_poly.entity_id
_entity_poly.type
_entity_poly.pdbx_seq_one_letter_code
_entity_poly.pdbx_strand_id
1 'polypeptide(L)'
;MINRVLIRLKIIQIVYAYYQNGSKNLDSAEKELFFSLSKAYDLYNYLLMLMMALTEYAQKRIDAAKAKLAPTKEELYPNTKFVENKFIAQLEVNKQLSEFIANQKRTWANDQDFVKELYEKIVETDIYKDYMASDDNSYEADRELWRKIYKTYIFNNDSLDQVLEDQSLYWNDDKEIVDTFVLKTIKRFDEKKGANQELLPEFKDDEDQEFARRLFRRTILNSDYYRHLISENTKNWDLDRIAFMDIIIMQTALAEILSFPNIPVSVSLNEYVEIAKLYSTSKSGSFINGTLDGIVNQLKKEGKLTKN
;
A
#
# COMPACT_ATOMS: atom_id res chain seq x y z
N MET A 1 -6.75 -4.06 -6.34
CA MET A 1 -5.84 -3.20 -5.56
C MET A 1 -4.39 -3.64 -5.73
N ILE A 2 -4.07 -4.88 -5.43
CA ILE A 2 -2.69 -5.39 -5.56
C ILE A 2 -2.22 -5.21 -7.01
N ASN A 3 -1.10 -4.51 -7.19
CA ASN A 3 -0.47 -4.26 -8.48
C ASN A 3 0.92 -4.89 -8.54
N ARG A 4 1.55 -4.88 -9.71
CA ARG A 4 2.87 -5.50 -9.91
C ARG A 4 3.99 -4.84 -9.10
N VAL A 5 3.86 -3.57 -8.74
CA VAL A 5 4.84 -2.88 -7.86
C VAL A 5 4.81 -3.52 -6.48
N LEU A 6 3.61 -3.63 -5.88
CA LEU A 6 3.44 -4.25 -4.57
C LEU A 6 3.84 -5.74 -4.59
N ILE A 7 3.51 -6.47 -5.67
CA ILE A 7 3.90 -7.88 -5.83
C ILE A 7 5.43 -8.04 -5.82
N ARG A 8 6.16 -7.22 -6.60
CA ARG A 8 7.63 -7.26 -6.62
C ARG A 8 8.22 -7.00 -5.24
N LEU A 9 7.69 -6.02 -4.55
CA LEU A 9 8.08 -5.62 -3.20
C LEU A 9 7.93 -6.79 -2.22
N LYS A 10 6.75 -7.41 -2.19
CA LYS A 10 6.45 -8.56 -1.34
C LYS A 10 7.30 -9.78 -1.68
N ILE A 11 7.55 -10.03 -2.96
CA ILE A 11 8.42 -11.13 -3.38
C ILE A 11 9.84 -10.92 -2.83
N ILE A 12 10.41 -9.74 -2.94
CA ILE A 12 11.75 -9.43 -2.40
C ILE A 12 11.79 -9.68 -0.90
N GLN A 13 10.80 -9.21 -0.14
CA GLN A 13 10.70 -9.43 1.30
C GLN A 13 10.63 -10.92 1.66
N ILE A 14 9.76 -11.68 0.98
CA ILE A 14 9.56 -13.11 1.25
C ILE A 14 10.77 -13.94 0.80
N VAL A 15 11.40 -13.60 -0.32
CA VAL A 15 12.64 -14.27 -0.78
C VAL A 15 13.79 -14.00 0.21
N TYR A 16 13.91 -12.78 0.70
CA TYR A 16 14.88 -12.45 1.75
C TYR A 16 14.66 -13.31 3.00
N ALA A 17 13.42 -13.32 3.51
CA ALA A 17 13.05 -14.13 4.67
C ALA A 17 13.26 -15.64 4.44
N TYR A 18 12.95 -16.14 3.25
CA TYR A 18 13.17 -17.53 2.85
C TYR A 18 14.63 -17.97 3.03
N TYR A 19 15.57 -17.13 2.64
CA TYR A 19 16.99 -17.43 2.81
C TYR A 19 17.50 -17.24 4.25
N GLN A 20 16.94 -16.28 4.98
CA GLN A 20 17.37 -15.99 6.36
C GLN A 20 16.86 -17.04 7.36
N ASN A 21 15.65 -17.52 7.20
CA ASN A 21 15.00 -18.39 8.18
C ASN A 21 15.46 -19.87 8.09
N GLY A 22 16.33 -20.23 7.15
CA GLY A 22 16.83 -21.59 6.99
C GLY A 22 15.77 -22.65 6.61
N SER A 23 14.49 -22.28 6.56
CA SER A 23 13.41 -23.15 6.08
C SER A 23 13.34 -23.06 4.57
N LYS A 24 13.65 -24.15 3.92
CA LYS A 24 13.69 -24.21 2.43
C LYS A 24 12.40 -24.81 1.83
N ASN A 25 11.26 -24.64 2.50
CA ASN A 25 9.98 -25.09 1.97
C ASN A 25 9.37 -23.99 1.07
N LEU A 26 9.50 -24.19 -0.25
CA LEU A 26 9.02 -23.26 -1.26
C LEU A 26 7.50 -23.04 -1.21
N ASP A 27 6.71 -24.10 -0.96
CA ASP A 27 5.26 -24.01 -0.93
C ASP A 27 4.77 -23.25 0.31
N SER A 28 5.45 -23.40 1.44
CA SER A 28 5.15 -22.60 2.64
C SER A 28 5.48 -21.13 2.43
N ALA A 29 6.59 -20.82 1.78
CA ALA A 29 6.98 -19.45 1.48
C ALA A 29 6.05 -18.80 0.43
N GLU A 30 5.55 -19.56 -0.55
CA GLU A 30 4.52 -19.08 -1.48
C GLU A 30 3.20 -18.74 -0.76
N LYS A 31 2.77 -19.59 0.18
CA LYS A 31 1.59 -19.30 1.01
C LYS A 31 1.78 -18.02 1.82
N GLU A 32 2.99 -17.81 2.36
CA GLU A 32 3.34 -16.60 3.10
C GLU A 32 3.31 -15.36 2.20
N LEU A 33 3.76 -15.46 0.95
CA LEU A 33 3.65 -14.39 -0.04
C LEU A 33 2.19 -13.96 -0.24
N PHE A 34 1.30 -14.91 -0.53
CA PHE A 34 -0.11 -14.59 -0.75
C PHE A 34 -0.80 -14.10 0.52
N PHE A 35 -0.44 -14.63 1.67
CA PHE A 35 -0.90 -14.13 2.96
C PHE A 35 -0.45 -12.66 3.18
N SER A 36 0.81 -12.34 2.91
CA SER A 36 1.34 -10.99 2.99
C SER A 36 0.63 -10.01 2.04
N LEU A 37 0.33 -10.45 0.81
CA LEU A 37 -0.45 -9.65 -0.14
C LEU A 37 -1.88 -9.41 0.34
N SER A 38 -2.54 -10.43 0.92
CA SER A 38 -3.88 -10.25 1.50
C SER A 38 -3.88 -9.26 2.67
N LYS A 39 -2.78 -9.17 3.44
CA LYS A 39 -2.63 -8.18 4.51
C LYS A 39 -2.54 -6.74 3.98
N ALA A 40 -1.97 -6.52 2.81
CA ALA A 40 -2.02 -5.21 2.16
C ALA A 40 -3.46 -4.82 1.77
N TYR A 41 -4.28 -5.79 1.38
CA TYR A 41 -5.71 -5.56 1.13
C TYR A 41 -6.49 -5.28 2.42
N ASP A 42 -6.17 -5.97 3.52
CA ASP A 42 -6.70 -5.64 4.84
C ASP A 42 -6.38 -4.18 5.22
N LEU A 43 -5.15 -3.72 4.99
CA LEU A 43 -4.74 -2.33 5.24
C LEU A 43 -5.57 -1.33 4.42
N TYR A 44 -5.81 -1.62 3.15
CA TYR A 44 -6.65 -0.77 2.29
C TYR A 44 -8.05 -0.55 2.89
N ASN A 45 -8.71 -1.62 3.30
CA ASN A 45 -10.03 -1.54 3.93
C ASN A 45 -9.95 -0.84 5.30
N TYR A 46 -8.91 -1.11 6.08
CA TYR A 46 -8.72 -0.50 7.40
C TYR A 46 -8.51 1.01 7.32
N LEU A 47 -7.81 1.50 6.29
CA LEU A 47 -7.66 2.94 6.04
C LEU A 47 -8.96 3.60 5.55
N LEU A 48 -9.80 2.90 4.81
CA LEU A 48 -11.17 3.38 4.52
C LEU A 48 -11.99 3.54 5.82
N MET A 49 -11.87 2.59 6.75
CA MET A 49 -12.54 2.65 8.05
C MET A 49 -12.06 3.82 8.92
N LEU A 50 -10.83 4.31 8.75
CA LEU A 50 -10.33 5.46 9.51
C LEU A 50 -11.15 6.72 9.26
N MET A 51 -11.58 6.96 8.02
CA MET A 51 -12.42 8.11 7.68
C MET A 51 -13.79 8.02 8.37
N MET A 52 -14.36 6.82 8.46
CA MET A 52 -15.60 6.57 9.22
C MET A 52 -15.38 6.79 10.72
N ALA A 53 -14.28 6.31 11.28
CA ALA A 53 -13.95 6.46 12.70
C ALA A 53 -13.76 7.93 13.12
N LEU A 54 -13.15 8.75 12.26
CA LEU A 54 -13.02 10.20 12.48
C LEU A 54 -14.38 10.90 12.49
N THR A 55 -15.28 10.51 11.59
CA THR A 55 -16.63 11.06 11.53
C THR A 55 -17.48 10.62 12.74
N GLU A 56 -17.38 9.35 13.13
CA GLU A 56 -18.04 8.82 14.35
C GLU A 56 -17.52 9.54 15.60
N TYR A 57 -16.23 9.80 15.69
CA TYR A 57 -15.66 10.56 16.81
C TYR A 57 -16.22 11.99 16.86
N ALA A 58 -16.33 12.66 15.70
CA ALA A 58 -16.94 13.98 15.60
C ALA A 58 -18.42 13.96 16.09
N GLN A 59 -19.19 12.94 15.70
CA GLN A 59 -20.58 12.77 16.16
C GLN A 59 -20.64 12.60 17.68
N LYS A 60 -19.80 11.72 18.25
CA LYS A 60 -19.73 11.52 19.71
C LYS A 60 -19.41 12.81 20.47
N ARG A 61 -18.56 13.67 19.93
CA ARG A 61 -18.27 14.99 20.51
C ARG A 61 -19.50 15.91 20.53
N ILE A 62 -20.24 15.94 19.43
CA ILE A 62 -21.50 16.69 19.33
C ILE A 62 -22.50 16.19 20.38
N ASP A 63 -22.69 14.88 20.46
CA ASP A 63 -23.65 14.27 21.39
C ASP A 63 -23.26 14.54 22.85
N ALA A 64 -21.98 14.42 23.18
CA ALA A 64 -21.47 14.72 24.51
C ALA A 64 -21.64 16.21 24.88
N ALA A 65 -21.44 17.12 23.93
CA ALA A 65 -21.65 18.55 24.16
C ALA A 65 -23.13 18.89 24.43
N LYS A 66 -24.04 18.31 23.66
CA LYS A 66 -25.50 18.45 23.87
C LYS A 66 -25.97 17.90 25.21
N ALA A 67 -25.33 16.83 25.70
CA ALA A 67 -25.71 16.14 26.94
C ALA A 67 -25.18 16.80 28.23
N LYS A 68 -24.48 17.93 28.13
CA LYS A 68 -23.99 18.70 29.30
C LYS A 68 -25.19 19.19 30.14
N LEU A 69 -24.97 19.36 31.44
CA LEU A 69 -25.99 19.94 32.35
C LEU A 69 -26.48 21.32 31.92
N ALA A 70 -25.61 22.13 31.34
CA ALA A 70 -25.88 23.47 30.83
C ALA A 70 -25.15 23.70 29.50
N PRO A 71 -25.66 23.11 28.42
CA PRO A 71 -25.05 23.29 27.10
C PRO A 71 -25.24 24.75 26.61
N THR A 72 -24.26 25.25 25.87
CA THR A 72 -24.39 26.54 25.20
C THR A 72 -25.34 26.45 24.02
N LYS A 73 -25.75 27.59 23.46
CA LYS A 73 -26.62 27.60 22.26
C LYS A 73 -25.91 26.96 21.06
N GLU A 74 -24.62 27.16 20.91
CA GLU A 74 -23.77 26.58 19.87
C GLU A 74 -23.65 25.06 20.06
N GLU A 75 -23.57 24.58 21.30
CA GLU A 75 -23.55 23.14 21.61
C GLU A 75 -24.90 22.44 21.36
N LEU A 76 -26.01 23.15 21.54
CA LEU A 76 -27.34 22.63 21.22
C LEU A 76 -27.63 22.60 19.72
N TYR A 77 -27.13 23.58 18.98
CA TYR A 77 -27.34 23.76 17.54
C TYR A 77 -26.00 23.86 16.79
N PRO A 78 -25.17 22.79 16.81
CA PRO A 78 -23.89 22.81 16.16
C PRO A 78 -24.03 22.76 14.63
N ASN A 79 -22.97 23.17 13.93
CA ASN A 79 -22.86 22.88 12.50
C ASN A 79 -22.56 21.38 12.31
N THR A 80 -23.51 20.64 11.75
CA THR A 80 -23.43 19.19 11.55
C THR A 80 -22.87 18.77 10.19
N LYS A 81 -22.46 19.73 9.36
CA LYS A 81 -22.03 19.47 7.97
C LYS A 81 -21.00 18.37 7.85
N PHE A 82 -19.99 18.31 8.74
CA PHE A 82 -18.96 17.28 8.70
C PHE A 82 -19.48 15.88 8.99
N VAL A 83 -20.36 15.75 9.99
CA VAL A 83 -20.93 14.44 10.38
C VAL A 83 -22.06 13.99 9.45
N GLU A 84 -22.65 14.91 8.70
CA GLU A 84 -23.66 14.63 7.67
C GLU A 84 -23.05 14.45 6.27
N ASN A 85 -21.73 14.29 6.19
CA ASN A 85 -20.99 14.12 4.94
C ASN A 85 -21.52 12.91 4.14
N LYS A 86 -22.00 13.16 2.93
CA LYS A 86 -22.66 12.15 2.08
C LYS A 86 -21.70 11.07 1.57
N PHE A 87 -20.42 11.42 1.36
CA PHE A 87 -19.41 10.43 0.97
C PHE A 87 -19.19 9.42 2.10
N ILE A 88 -19.08 9.86 3.36
CA ILE A 88 -18.95 8.96 4.51
C ILE A 88 -20.22 8.14 4.70
N ALA A 89 -21.41 8.75 4.61
CA ALA A 89 -22.68 8.03 4.68
C ALA A 89 -22.77 6.91 3.61
N GLN A 90 -22.29 7.17 2.39
CA GLN A 90 -22.20 6.13 1.36
C GLN A 90 -21.18 5.04 1.71
N LEU A 91 -20.04 5.41 2.31
CA LEU A 91 -19.00 4.46 2.71
C LEU A 91 -19.50 3.52 3.82
N GLU A 92 -20.25 4.06 4.80
CA GLU A 92 -20.86 3.31 5.91
C GLU A 92 -21.85 2.23 5.45
N VAL A 93 -22.60 2.50 4.38
CA VAL A 93 -23.56 1.54 3.81
C VAL A 93 -22.98 0.70 2.68
N ASN A 94 -21.68 0.87 2.34
CA ASN A 94 -21.04 0.13 1.27
C ASN A 94 -21.03 -1.37 1.58
N LYS A 95 -21.58 -2.19 0.68
CA LYS A 95 -21.77 -3.63 0.92
C LYS A 95 -20.44 -4.37 1.09
N GLN A 96 -19.45 -4.08 0.25
CA GLN A 96 -18.14 -4.76 0.30
C GLN A 96 -17.36 -4.39 1.57
N LEU A 97 -17.39 -3.11 1.96
CA LEU A 97 -16.74 -2.67 3.20
C LEU A 97 -17.45 -3.23 4.43
N SER A 98 -18.78 -3.25 4.42
CA SER A 98 -19.58 -3.84 5.51
C SER A 98 -19.31 -5.34 5.69
N GLU A 99 -19.17 -6.07 4.58
CA GLU A 99 -18.78 -7.49 4.60
C GLU A 99 -17.39 -7.68 5.17
N PHE A 100 -16.42 -6.86 4.75
CA PHE A 100 -15.07 -6.88 5.32
C PHE A 100 -15.10 -6.63 6.83
N ILE A 101 -15.81 -5.61 7.29
CA ILE A 101 -15.91 -5.25 8.72
C ILE A 101 -16.52 -6.40 9.52
N ALA A 102 -17.57 -7.07 9.00
CA ALA A 102 -18.22 -8.19 9.67
C ALA A 102 -17.33 -9.43 9.82
N ASN A 103 -16.36 -9.62 8.90
CA ASN A 103 -15.50 -10.81 8.83
C ASN A 103 -14.14 -10.63 9.49
N GLN A 104 -13.83 -9.46 10.02
CA GLN A 104 -12.55 -9.18 10.68
C GLN A 104 -12.76 -8.55 12.07
N LYS A 105 -11.74 -8.64 12.92
CA LYS A 105 -11.84 -8.18 14.33
C LYS A 105 -11.19 -6.81 14.59
N ARG A 106 -10.40 -6.30 13.66
CA ARG A 106 -9.68 -5.04 13.85
C ARG A 106 -10.61 -3.86 13.64
N THR A 107 -10.62 -2.95 14.58
CA THR A 107 -11.39 -1.70 14.52
C THR A 107 -10.53 -0.57 15.06
N TRP A 108 -10.86 0.66 14.73
CA TRP A 108 -10.24 1.87 15.30
C TRP A 108 -10.66 2.13 16.76
N ALA A 109 -11.53 1.28 17.33
CA ALA A 109 -11.96 1.41 18.73
C ALA A 109 -10.81 1.25 19.73
N ASN A 110 -9.76 0.51 19.38
CA ASN A 110 -8.59 0.32 20.23
C ASN A 110 -7.58 1.48 20.14
N ASP A 111 -7.69 2.34 19.11
CA ASP A 111 -6.77 3.44 18.83
C ASP A 111 -7.47 4.80 18.92
N GLN A 112 -8.40 4.95 19.88
CA GLN A 112 -9.22 6.16 20.04
C GLN A 112 -8.40 7.40 20.35
N ASP A 113 -7.26 7.28 21.03
CA ASP A 113 -6.37 8.40 21.29
C ASP A 113 -5.78 8.95 19.99
N PHE A 114 -5.35 8.07 19.08
CA PHE A 114 -4.89 8.47 17.75
C PHE A 114 -6.02 9.12 16.93
N VAL A 115 -7.22 8.52 16.90
CA VAL A 115 -8.38 9.08 16.19
C VAL A 115 -8.72 10.47 16.71
N LYS A 116 -8.70 10.66 18.04
CA LYS A 116 -8.92 11.94 18.68
C LYS A 116 -7.88 12.98 18.25
N GLU A 117 -6.59 12.64 18.38
CA GLU A 117 -5.49 13.55 18.04
C GLU A 117 -5.53 13.96 16.57
N LEU A 118 -5.78 13.02 15.68
CA LEU A 118 -5.90 13.29 14.26
C LEU A 118 -7.11 14.19 13.96
N TYR A 119 -8.26 13.91 14.57
CA TYR A 119 -9.44 14.76 14.42
C TYR A 119 -9.19 16.19 14.91
N GLU A 120 -8.56 16.36 16.09
CA GLU A 120 -8.24 17.66 16.65
C GLU A 120 -7.28 18.47 15.74
N LYS A 121 -6.34 17.81 15.09
CA LYS A 121 -5.49 18.42 14.04
C LYS A 121 -6.30 18.84 12.81
N ILE A 122 -7.22 17.99 12.35
CA ILE A 122 -8.03 18.23 11.15
C ILE A 122 -8.91 19.47 11.33
N VAL A 123 -9.59 19.62 12.45
CA VAL A 123 -10.53 20.74 12.69
C VAL A 123 -9.84 22.09 12.75
N GLU A 124 -8.54 22.15 13.04
CA GLU A 124 -7.77 23.38 13.04
C GLU A 124 -7.29 23.82 11.65
N THR A 125 -7.43 22.97 10.65
CA THR A 125 -6.95 23.22 9.28
C THR A 125 -7.88 24.14 8.50
N ASP A 126 -7.32 24.90 7.57
CA ASP A 126 -8.10 25.72 6.64
C ASP A 126 -9.01 24.85 5.76
N ILE A 127 -8.56 23.64 5.38
CA ILE A 127 -9.36 22.68 4.61
C ILE A 127 -10.69 22.36 5.30
N TYR A 128 -10.65 22.12 6.61
CA TYR A 128 -11.86 21.85 7.40
C TYR A 128 -12.69 23.10 7.61
N LYS A 129 -12.06 24.22 7.99
CA LYS A 129 -12.74 25.50 8.28
C LYS A 129 -13.46 26.06 7.05
N ASP A 130 -12.81 26.03 5.89
CA ASP A 130 -13.40 26.46 4.62
C ASP A 130 -14.60 25.58 4.21
N TYR A 131 -14.46 24.27 4.38
CA TYR A 131 -15.57 23.34 4.11
C TYR A 131 -16.76 23.60 5.04
N MET A 132 -16.53 23.78 6.33
CA MET A 132 -17.61 24.05 7.31
C MET A 132 -18.29 25.41 7.08
N ALA A 133 -17.58 26.39 6.56
CA ALA A 133 -18.10 27.71 6.25
C ALA A 133 -18.77 27.80 4.87
N SER A 134 -18.54 26.85 3.99
CA SER A 134 -19.09 26.83 2.62
C SER A 134 -20.58 26.47 2.60
N ASP A 135 -21.34 27.13 1.74
CA ASP A 135 -22.75 26.80 1.44
C ASP A 135 -22.90 25.63 0.44
N ASP A 136 -21.78 25.14 -0.10
CA ASP A 136 -21.79 23.98 -1.02
C ASP A 136 -22.00 22.69 -0.23
N ASN A 137 -23.18 22.11 -0.32
CA ASN A 137 -23.59 20.85 0.30
C ASN A 137 -23.69 19.70 -0.72
N SER A 138 -22.96 19.80 -1.84
CA SER A 138 -22.91 18.76 -2.86
C SER A 138 -22.14 17.54 -2.40
N TYR A 139 -22.43 16.39 -3.02
CA TYR A 139 -21.65 15.16 -2.83
C TYR A 139 -20.18 15.35 -3.24
N GLU A 140 -19.92 16.11 -4.31
CA GLU A 140 -18.59 16.43 -4.78
C GLU A 140 -17.77 17.21 -3.72
N ALA A 141 -18.40 18.20 -3.06
CA ALA A 141 -17.75 18.95 -1.99
C ALA A 141 -17.39 18.03 -0.81
N ASP A 142 -18.30 17.13 -0.45
CA ASP A 142 -18.11 16.16 0.63
C ASP A 142 -16.99 15.16 0.33
N ARG A 143 -16.95 14.62 -0.89
CA ARG A 143 -15.92 13.71 -1.35
C ARG A 143 -14.56 14.42 -1.48
N GLU A 144 -14.53 15.64 -2.00
CA GLU A 144 -13.31 16.41 -2.16
C GLU A 144 -12.69 16.84 -0.81
N LEU A 145 -13.50 17.11 0.21
CA LEU A 145 -13.02 17.31 1.58
C LEU A 145 -12.18 16.12 2.01
N TRP A 146 -12.72 14.91 1.91
CA TRP A 146 -12.03 13.69 2.36
C TRP A 146 -10.80 13.39 1.50
N ARG A 147 -10.87 13.67 0.20
CA ARG A 147 -9.69 13.53 -0.66
C ARG A 147 -8.55 14.44 -0.22
N LYS A 148 -8.85 15.69 0.14
CA LYS A 148 -7.86 16.66 0.64
C LYS A 148 -7.33 16.28 2.01
N ILE A 149 -8.22 15.94 2.95
CA ILE A 149 -7.83 15.47 4.29
C ILE A 149 -6.92 14.26 4.18
N TYR A 150 -7.32 13.25 3.42
CA TYR A 150 -6.54 12.02 3.26
C TYR A 150 -5.14 12.32 2.70
N LYS A 151 -5.08 13.06 1.60
CA LYS A 151 -3.82 13.40 0.92
C LYS A 151 -2.87 14.21 1.81
N THR A 152 -3.39 15.09 2.65
CA THR A 152 -2.57 16.06 3.40
C THR A 152 -2.23 15.60 4.81
N TYR A 153 -3.14 14.87 5.47
CA TYR A 153 -3.03 14.57 6.91
C TYR A 153 -3.00 13.08 7.25
N ILE A 154 -3.37 12.20 6.32
CA ILE A 154 -3.37 10.75 6.53
C ILE A 154 -2.23 10.09 5.75
N PHE A 155 -1.99 10.49 4.52
CA PHE A 155 -1.01 9.88 3.62
C PHE A 155 0.38 9.89 4.28
N ASN A 156 1.07 10.87 4.52
CA ASN A 156 2.39 10.91 5.15
C ASN A 156 2.25 11.28 6.64
N ASN A 157 1.76 10.36 7.46
CA ASN A 157 1.51 10.59 8.87
C ASN A 157 2.30 9.61 9.74
N ASP A 158 3.42 10.07 10.29
CA ASP A 158 4.33 9.25 11.11
C ASP A 158 3.64 8.62 12.32
N SER A 159 2.67 9.32 12.94
CA SER A 159 1.92 8.79 14.07
C SER A 159 0.99 7.64 13.64
N LEU A 160 0.40 7.73 12.44
CA LEU A 160 -0.38 6.65 11.85
C LEU A 160 0.52 5.45 11.53
N ASP A 161 1.70 5.69 10.98
CA ASP A 161 2.66 4.64 10.65
C ASP A 161 3.04 3.84 11.89
N GLN A 162 3.27 4.51 13.04
CA GLN A 162 3.52 3.84 14.32
C GLN A 162 2.34 2.98 14.79
N VAL A 163 1.11 3.50 14.72
CA VAL A 163 -0.11 2.73 15.08
C VAL A 163 -0.27 1.49 14.20
N LEU A 164 0.00 1.62 12.90
CA LEU A 164 -0.12 0.51 11.96
C LEU A 164 0.99 -0.54 12.17
N GLU A 165 2.21 -0.12 12.47
CA GLU A 165 3.34 -0.99 12.80
C GLU A 165 3.05 -1.85 14.03
N ASP A 166 2.51 -1.26 15.09
CA ASP A 166 2.10 -1.97 16.31
C ASP A 166 1.00 -3.02 16.04
N GLN A 167 0.17 -2.80 15.02
CA GLN A 167 -0.91 -3.70 14.67
C GLN A 167 -0.49 -4.83 13.75
N SER A 168 0.43 -4.61 12.83
CA SER A 168 0.83 -5.61 11.84
C SER A 168 2.17 -5.30 11.18
N LEU A 169 3.14 -6.19 11.38
CA LEU A 169 4.45 -6.13 10.72
C LEU A 169 4.34 -6.21 9.19
N TYR A 170 3.23 -6.73 8.64
CA TYR A 170 3.01 -6.82 7.20
C TYR A 170 2.71 -5.46 6.55
N TRP A 171 2.42 -4.42 7.34
CA TRP A 171 1.95 -3.12 6.85
C TRP A 171 3.05 -2.06 6.69
N ASN A 172 4.22 -2.27 7.32
CA ASN A 172 5.27 -1.27 7.43
C ASN A 172 5.67 -0.62 6.11
N ASP A 173 5.87 -1.42 5.06
CA ASP A 173 6.34 -0.93 3.77
C ASP A 173 5.22 -0.78 2.73
N ASP A 174 4.00 -1.15 3.08
CA ASP A 174 2.88 -1.18 2.13
C ASP A 174 2.11 0.12 2.08
N LYS A 175 2.13 0.89 3.17
CA LYS A 175 1.22 2.01 3.38
C LYS A 175 1.26 3.03 2.25
N GLU A 176 2.43 3.46 1.80
CA GLU A 176 2.55 4.46 0.74
C GLU A 176 1.85 4.02 -0.56
N ILE A 177 2.01 2.75 -0.92
CA ILE A 177 1.35 2.19 -2.11
C ILE A 177 -0.16 2.07 -1.87
N VAL A 178 -0.56 1.58 -0.71
CA VAL A 178 -1.98 1.40 -0.34
C VAL A 178 -2.70 2.75 -0.27
N ASP A 179 -2.08 3.79 0.27
CA ASP A 179 -2.62 5.15 0.30
C ASP A 179 -3.01 5.65 -1.10
N THR A 180 -2.20 5.35 -2.12
CA THR A 180 -2.53 5.70 -3.52
C THR A 180 -3.82 5.05 -3.98
N PHE A 181 -4.10 3.82 -3.54
CA PHE A 181 -5.33 3.11 -3.86
C PHE A 181 -6.53 3.64 -3.08
N VAL A 182 -6.36 4.06 -1.84
CA VAL A 182 -7.42 4.74 -1.07
C VAL A 182 -7.79 6.05 -1.77
N LEU A 183 -6.82 6.89 -2.15
CA LEU A 183 -7.08 8.12 -2.89
C LEU A 183 -7.78 7.86 -4.23
N LYS A 184 -7.40 6.80 -4.94
CA LYS A 184 -8.07 6.37 -6.18
C LYS A 184 -9.51 5.96 -5.92
N THR A 185 -9.77 5.27 -4.81
CA THR A 185 -11.12 4.86 -4.40
C THR A 185 -11.98 6.08 -4.10
N ILE A 186 -11.50 7.02 -3.29
CA ILE A 186 -12.23 8.27 -2.99
C ILE A 186 -12.62 8.98 -4.30
N LYS A 187 -11.68 9.10 -5.24
CA LYS A 187 -11.93 9.75 -6.54
C LYS A 187 -12.99 9.04 -7.40
N ARG A 188 -13.09 7.70 -7.29
CA ARG A 188 -14.00 6.87 -8.10
C ARG A 188 -15.41 6.76 -7.52
N PHE A 189 -15.62 7.15 -6.27
CA PHE A 189 -16.94 7.10 -5.66
C PHE A 189 -17.93 8.00 -6.40
N ASP A 190 -19.09 7.43 -6.69
CA ASP A 190 -20.20 8.06 -7.39
C ASP A 190 -21.47 7.90 -6.55
N GLU A 191 -22.10 9.01 -6.19
CA GLU A 191 -23.31 9.05 -5.37
C GLU A 191 -24.40 8.14 -5.92
N LYS A 192 -24.54 8.06 -7.25
CA LYS A 192 -25.56 7.27 -7.93
C LYS A 192 -25.45 5.77 -7.69
N LYS A 193 -24.26 5.29 -7.35
CA LYS A 193 -24.03 3.86 -7.06
C LYS A 193 -24.45 3.45 -5.64
N GLY A 194 -24.63 4.40 -4.73
CA GLY A 194 -25.06 4.16 -3.36
C GLY A 194 -24.24 3.04 -2.68
N ALA A 195 -24.91 2.14 -1.98
CA ALA A 195 -24.30 1.01 -1.29
C ALA A 195 -23.60 -0.02 -2.22
N ASN A 196 -23.90 0.00 -3.51
CA ASN A 196 -23.32 -0.90 -4.51
C ASN A 196 -22.08 -0.32 -5.19
N GLN A 197 -21.53 0.81 -4.73
CA GLN A 197 -20.26 1.31 -5.22
C GLN A 197 -19.19 0.24 -5.04
N GLU A 198 -18.54 -0.14 -6.13
CA GLU A 198 -17.46 -1.13 -6.08
C GLU A 198 -16.19 -0.51 -5.50
N LEU A 199 -15.61 -1.18 -4.52
CA LEU A 199 -14.25 -0.95 -4.06
C LEU A 199 -13.25 -1.54 -5.06
N LEU A 200 -11.97 -1.20 -4.91
CA LEU A 200 -10.94 -1.86 -5.68
C LEU A 200 -10.87 -3.34 -5.26
N PRO A 201 -10.89 -4.30 -6.19
CA PRO A 201 -10.73 -5.71 -5.85
C PRO A 201 -9.33 -5.99 -5.31
N GLU A 202 -9.16 -7.06 -4.54
CA GLU A 202 -7.84 -7.48 -4.05
C GLU A 202 -6.85 -7.63 -5.21
N PHE A 203 -7.12 -8.51 -6.16
CA PHE A 203 -6.42 -8.59 -7.43
C PHE A 203 -7.30 -8.05 -8.55
N LYS A 204 -6.68 -7.45 -9.56
CA LYS A 204 -7.40 -6.96 -10.73
C LYS A 204 -7.94 -8.14 -11.56
N ASP A 205 -7.12 -9.17 -11.73
CA ASP A 205 -7.40 -10.38 -12.50
C ASP A 205 -6.47 -11.52 -12.07
N ASP A 206 -6.70 -12.72 -12.63
CA ASP A 206 -5.89 -13.90 -12.36
C ASP A 206 -4.45 -13.78 -12.91
N GLU A 207 -4.22 -12.87 -13.88
CA GLU A 207 -2.90 -12.65 -14.47
C GLU A 207 -1.90 -12.12 -13.45
N ASP A 208 -2.34 -11.21 -12.57
CA ASP A 208 -1.49 -10.67 -11.51
C ASP A 208 -1.20 -11.70 -10.41
N GLN A 209 -2.14 -12.61 -10.10
CA GLN A 209 -1.87 -13.75 -9.21
C GLN A 209 -0.85 -14.72 -9.81
N GLU A 210 -1.00 -15.04 -11.09
CA GLU A 210 -0.06 -15.92 -11.79
C GLU A 210 1.32 -15.25 -11.94
N PHE A 211 1.36 -13.95 -12.18
CA PHE A 211 2.60 -13.16 -12.16
C PHE A 211 3.32 -13.32 -10.81
N ALA A 212 2.61 -13.13 -9.69
CA ALA A 212 3.17 -13.27 -8.35
C ALA A 212 3.75 -14.66 -8.11
N ARG A 213 2.98 -15.71 -8.41
CA ARG A 213 3.38 -17.11 -8.22
C ARG A 213 4.59 -17.46 -9.07
N ARG A 214 4.53 -17.13 -10.35
CA ARG A 214 5.59 -17.48 -11.31
C ARG A 214 6.88 -16.73 -11.02
N LEU A 215 6.81 -15.43 -10.73
CA LEU A 215 7.99 -14.64 -10.41
C LEU A 215 8.66 -15.16 -9.14
N PHE A 216 7.90 -15.37 -8.07
CA PHE A 216 8.42 -15.90 -6.81
C PHE A 216 9.14 -17.25 -7.01
N ARG A 217 8.46 -18.22 -7.66
CA ARG A 217 9.05 -19.55 -7.90
C ARG A 217 10.30 -19.47 -8.78
N ARG A 218 10.27 -18.68 -9.86
CA ARG A 218 11.42 -18.53 -10.75
C ARG A 218 12.62 -17.89 -10.04
N THR A 219 12.38 -16.94 -9.16
CA THR A 219 13.44 -16.29 -8.38
C THR A 219 14.21 -17.30 -7.52
N ILE A 220 13.52 -18.23 -6.88
CA ILE A 220 14.14 -19.21 -5.98
C ILE A 220 14.70 -20.41 -6.77
N LEU A 221 13.93 -21.00 -7.68
CA LEU A 221 14.30 -22.23 -8.39
C LEU A 221 15.50 -22.04 -9.32
N ASN A 222 15.74 -20.85 -9.85
CA ASN A 222 16.87 -20.55 -10.72
C ASN A 222 17.93 -19.68 -10.04
N SER A 223 17.94 -19.63 -8.72
CA SER A 223 18.83 -18.74 -7.93
C SER A 223 20.29 -18.92 -8.27
N ASP A 224 20.78 -20.16 -8.43
CA ASP A 224 22.17 -20.44 -8.72
C ASP A 224 22.59 -19.84 -10.07
N TYR A 225 21.76 -19.96 -11.08
CA TYR A 225 22.01 -19.35 -12.39
C TYR A 225 22.05 -17.83 -12.33
N TYR A 226 21.08 -17.21 -11.62
CA TYR A 226 21.06 -15.74 -11.50
C TYR A 226 22.26 -15.22 -10.71
N ARG A 227 22.63 -15.88 -9.63
CA ARG A 227 23.81 -15.52 -8.82
C ARG A 227 25.11 -15.69 -9.60
N HIS A 228 25.20 -16.72 -10.45
CA HIS A 228 26.32 -16.89 -11.35
C HIS A 228 26.45 -15.73 -12.34
N LEU A 229 25.34 -15.30 -12.97
CA LEU A 229 25.33 -14.12 -13.85
C LEU A 229 25.76 -12.84 -13.12
N ILE A 230 25.30 -12.64 -11.89
CA ILE A 230 25.68 -11.50 -11.05
C ILE A 230 27.19 -11.56 -10.78
N SER A 231 27.71 -12.71 -10.35
CA SER A 231 29.14 -12.91 -10.05
C SER A 231 30.02 -12.64 -11.26
N GLU A 232 29.65 -13.11 -12.44
CA GLU A 232 30.42 -12.87 -13.67
C GLU A 232 30.51 -11.37 -14.05
N ASN A 233 29.46 -10.61 -13.73
CA ASN A 233 29.36 -9.18 -14.06
C ASN A 233 29.83 -8.26 -12.93
N THR A 234 30.22 -8.83 -11.79
CA THR A 234 30.76 -8.09 -10.63
C THR A 234 32.19 -8.51 -10.28
N LYS A 235 33.02 -8.87 -11.28
CA LYS A 235 34.39 -9.44 -11.12
C LYS A 235 35.36 -8.64 -10.25
N ASN A 236 35.11 -7.37 -10.05
CA ASN A 236 35.88 -6.50 -9.16
C ASN A 236 35.34 -6.48 -7.71
N TRP A 237 34.25 -7.20 -7.41
CA TRP A 237 33.57 -7.24 -6.13
C TRP A 237 33.35 -8.70 -5.75
N ASP A 238 33.82 -9.06 -4.58
CA ASP A 238 33.47 -10.34 -3.96
C ASP A 238 31.98 -10.31 -3.65
N LEU A 239 31.22 -11.35 -4.05
CA LEU A 239 29.78 -11.45 -3.75
C LEU A 239 29.50 -11.31 -2.26
N ASP A 240 30.43 -11.76 -1.41
CA ASP A 240 30.32 -11.65 0.05
C ASP A 240 30.39 -10.19 0.55
N ARG A 241 30.82 -9.26 -0.30
CA ARG A 241 30.87 -7.82 0.01
C ARG A 241 29.69 -7.04 -0.55
N ILE A 242 28.87 -7.67 -1.38
CA ILE A 242 27.63 -7.07 -1.89
C ILE A 242 26.56 -7.25 -0.83
N ALA A 243 25.79 -6.17 -0.57
CA ALA A 243 24.66 -6.27 0.35
C ALA A 243 23.72 -7.40 -0.09
N PHE A 244 23.34 -8.26 0.84
CA PHE A 244 22.48 -9.41 0.53
C PHE A 244 21.15 -9.00 -0.09
N MET A 245 20.60 -7.87 0.33
CA MET A 245 19.40 -7.30 -0.26
C MET A 245 19.61 -6.95 -1.73
N ASP A 246 20.75 -6.38 -2.12
CA ASP A 246 21.07 -6.06 -3.53
C ASP A 246 21.09 -7.32 -4.39
N ILE A 247 21.66 -8.42 -3.85
CA ILE A 247 21.67 -9.72 -4.54
C ILE A 247 20.23 -10.23 -4.74
N ILE A 248 19.36 -10.14 -3.74
CA ILE A 248 17.96 -10.58 -3.83
C ILE A 248 17.19 -9.73 -4.86
N ILE A 249 17.40 -8.42 -4.86
CA ILE A 249 16.76 -7.50 -5.82
C ILE A 249 17.20 -7.86 -7.25
N MET A 250 18.51 -8.02 -7.50
CA MET A 250 19.02 -8.40 -8.82
C MET A 250 18.56 -9.79 -9.26
N GLN A 251 18.55 -10.75 -8.34
CA GLN A 251 18.04 -12.11 -8.58
C GLN A 251 16.59 -12.10 -9.02
N THR A 252 15.74 -11.32 -8.34
CA THR A 252 14.32 -11.17 -8.68
C THR A 252 14.13 -10.45 -10.01
N ALA A 253 14.92 -9.41 -10.27
CA ALA A 253 14.93 -8.70 -11.55
C ALA A 253 15.27 -9.64 -12.72
N LEU A 254 16.30 -10.47 -12.59
CA LEU A 254 16.70 -11.44 -13.61
C LEU A 254 15.62 -12.50 -13.82
N ALA A 255 14.97 -12.94 -12.76
CA ALA A 255 13.83 -13.86 -12.87
C ALA A 255 12.70 -13.25 -13.70
N GLU A 256 12.38 -11.97 -13.50
CA GLU A 256 11.36 -11.26 -14.29
C GLU A 256 11.82 -11.06 -15.74
N ILE A 257 13.03 -10.54 -15.94
CA ILE A 257 13.57 -10.27 -17.27
C ILE A 257 13.58 -11.54 -18.13
N LEU A 258 13.97 -12.67 -17.57
CA LEU A 258 14.13 -13.93 -18.32
C LEU A 258 12.82 -14.74 -18.44
N SER A 259 11.85 -14.54 -17.54
CA SER A 259 10.64 -15.38 -17.50
C SER A 259 9.39 -14.71 -18.07
N PHE A 260 9.39 -13.40 -18.29
CA PHE A 260 8.21 -12.64 -18.73
C PHE A 260 8.49 -11.89 -20.04
N PRO A 261 8.29 -12.53 -21.20
CA PRO A 261 8.61 -11.92 -22.49
C PRO A 261 7.81 -10.66 -22.81
N ASN A 262 6.62 -10.51 -22.24
CA ASN A 262 5.72 -9.39 -22.47
C ASN A 262 6.06 -8.15 -21.63
N ILE A 263 7.01 -8.24 -20.68
CA ILE A 263 7.46 -7.10 -19.89
C ILE A 263 8.76 -6.59 -20.51
N PRO A 264 8.81 -5.33 -21.00
CA PRO A 264 10.06 -4.77 -21.54
C PRO A 264 11.18 -4.76 -20.49
N VAL A 265 12.41 -4.97 -20.93
CA VAL A 265 13.59 -4.97 -20.04
C VAL A 265 13.71 -3.65 -19.28
N SER A 266 13.50 -2.53 -19.99
CA SER A 266 13.55 -1.18 -19.39
C SER A 266 12.56 -0.99 -18.25
N VAL A 267 11.37 -1.59 -18.33
CA VAL A 267 10.37 -1.54 -17.26
C VAL A 267 10.89 -2.30 -16.04
N SER A 268 11.34 -3.54 -16.22
CA SER A 268 11.91 -4.31 -15.11
C SER A 268 13.09 -3.59 -14.46
N LEU A 269 14.05 -3.09 -15.25
CA LEU A 269 15.19 -2.34 -14.72
C LEU A 269 14.77 -1.15 -13.86
N ASN A 270 13.86 -0.31 -14.36
CA ASN A 270 13.39 0.86 -13.63
C ASN A 270 12.70 0.48 -12.31
N GLU A 271 11.82 -0.51 -12.33
CA GLU A 271 11.09 -0.96 -11.14
C GLU A 271 12.03 -1.47 -10.04
N TYR A 272 13.02 -2.31 -10.39
CA TYR A 272 13.94 -2.84 -9.40
C TYR A 272 14.97 -1.83 -8.91
N VAL A 273 15.33 -0.83 -9.72
CA VAL A 273 16.14 0.31 -9.28
C VAL A 273 15.39 1.18 -8.27
N GLU A 274 14.10 1.45 -8.49
CA GLU A 274 13.28 2.18 -7.52
C GLU A 274 13.12 1.39 -6.20
N ILE A 275 12.91 0.08 -6.27
CA ILE A 275 12.87 -0.77 -5.08
C ILE A 275 14.22 -0.72 -4.32
N ALA A 276 15.34 -0.74 -5.03
CA ALA A 276 16.65 -0.66 -4.41
C ALA A 276 16.87 0.65 -3.62
N LYS A 277 16.30 1.76 -4.07
CA LYS A 277 16.36 3.03 -3.36
C LYS A 277 15.62 3.00 -2.02
N LEU A 278 14.56 2.18 -1.92
CA LEU A 278 13.76 2.03 -0.70
C LEU A 278 14.41 1.07 0.32
N TYR A 279 14.99 -0.02 -0.15
CA TYR A 279 15.42 -1.13 0.72
C TYR A 279 16.92 -1.27 0.91
N SER A 280 17.72 -0.50 0.20
CA SER A 280 19.17 -0.61 0.26
C SER A 280 19.85 0.75 0.43
N THR A 281 21.14 0.83 0.14
CA THR A 281 21.92 2.05 0.30
C THR A 281 21.65 3.04 -0.84
N SER A 282 21.97 4.32 -0.64
CA SER A 282 21.87 5.35 -1.67
C SER A 282 22.70 5.06 -2.95
N LYS A 283 23.70 4.18 -2.85
CA LYS A 283 24.55 3.75 -3.97
C LYS A 283 24.03 2.50 -4.67
N SER A 284 23.16 1.73 -4.03
CA SER A 284 22.67 0.44 -4.53
C SER A 284 21.88 0.58 -5.83
N GLY A 285 21.08 1.62 -5.97
CA GLY A 285 20.34 1.87 -7.21
C GLY A 285 21.22 1.95 -8.45
N SER A 286 22.32 2.72 -8.39
CA SER A 286 23.28 2.83 -9.50
C SER A 286 24.06 1.55 -9.73
N PHE A 287 24.46 0.87 -8.66
CA PHE A 287 25.18 -0.41 -8.73
C PHE A 287 24.31 -1.50 -9.37
N ILE A 288 23.08 -1.67 -8.91
CA ILE A 288 22.11 -2.64 -9.44
C ILE A 288 21.80 -2.36 -10.90
N ASN A 289 21.56 -1.08 -11.25
CA ASN A 289 21.30 -0.70 -12.64
C ASN A 289 22.47 -1.06 -13.56
N GLY A 290 23.69 -0.69 -13.18
CA GLY A 290 24.89 -0.98 -13.98
C GLY A 290 25.16 -2.48 -14.13
N THR A 291 24.97 -3.25 -13.06
CA THR A 291 25.18 -4.72 -13.08
C THR A 291 24.13 -5.41 -13.95
N LEU A 292 22.83 -5.09 -13.77
CA LEU A 292 21.75 -5.67 -14.57
C LEU A 292 21.86 -5.30 -16.05
N ASP A 293 22.24 -4.07 -16.36
CA ASP A 293 22.44 -3.62 -17.75
C ASP A 293 23.61 -4.38 -18.40
N GLY A 294 24.70 -4.61 -17.68
CA GLY A 294 25.81 -5.46 -18.12
C GLY A 294 25.36 -6.88 -18.43
N ILE A 295 24.59 -7.50 -17.53
CA ILE A 295 24.04 -8.87 -17.72
C ILE A 295 23.10 -8.93 -18.92
N VAL A 296 22.19 -7.97 -19.05
CA VAL A 296 21.25 -7.89 -20.19
C VAL A 296 22.01 -7.80 -21.51
N ASN A 297 23.03 -6.94 -21.60
CA ASN A 297 23.84 -6.79 -22.79
C ASN A 297 24.62 -8.07 -23.13
N GLN A 298 25.16 -8.76 -22.13
CA GLN A 298 25.79 -10.08 -22.30
C GLN A 298 24.82 -11.11 -22.86
N LEU A 299 23.63 -11.25 -22.23
CA LEU A 299 22.62 -12.23 -22.64
C LEU A 299 22.08 -11.95 -24.06
N LYS A 300 21.95 -10.68 -24.45
CA LYS A 300 21.59 -10.29 -25.82
C LYS A 300 22.68 -10.71 -26.83
N LYS A 301 23.94 -10.47 -26.51
CA LYS A 301 25.09 -10.89 -27.38
C LYS A 301 25.15 -12.42 -27.52
N GLU A 302 24.83 -13.16 -26.47
CA GLU A 302 24.79 -14.61 -26.47
C GLU A 302 23.51 -15.20 -27.12
N GLY A 303 22.56 -14.35 -27.57
CA GLY A 303 21.30 -14.79 -28.13
C GLY A 303 20.33 -15.42 -27.13
N LYS A 304 20.61 -15.30 -25.83
CA LYS A 304 19.78 -15.85 -24.75
C LYS A 304 18.63 -14.91 -24.34
N LEU A 305 18.68 -13.65 -24.72
CA LEU A 305 17.65 -12.66 -24.47
C LEU A 305 17.33 -11.92 -25.77
N THR A 306 16.11 -12.08 -26.28
CA THR A 306 15.65 -11.52 -27.57
C THR A 306 14.71 -10.33 -27.43
N LYS A 307 14.15 -10.10 -26.22
CA LYS A 307 13.23 -8.98 -25.98
C LYS A 307 13.99 -7.65 -25.76
N ASN A 308 13.30 -6.55 -26.07
CA ASN A 308 13.78 -5.19 -25.87
C ASN A 308 13.51 -4.66 -24.47
#